data_165800d450463f26252af3d53226f1df
#
_entry.id   165800d450463f26252af3d53226f1df
#
_cell.length_a   1.000
_cell.length_b   1.000
_cell.length_c   1.000
_cell.angle_alpha   90.00
_cell.angle_beta   90.00
_cell.angle_gamma   90.00
#
_symmetry.space_group_name_H-M   'P 1'
#
loop_
_entity.id
_entity.type
_entity.pdbx_description
1 polymer ?
#
loop_
_entity_poly.entity_id
_entity_poly.type
_entity_poly.pdbx_seq_one_letter_code
_entity_poly.pdbx_strand_id
1 'polypeptide(L)'
;SSVTGTGTELKFRTGGDQGTYYGFGSVLAQAITTNGNGTKVTAVVSNGSQDNIEQMQMNVAQLGFVQSDVMSYAYNGERLFEGFPYADFSTVAALYMEQVQIVTCDPDIKSVADLEGKTVSIGASGSGVYYNALDILAAYDLTEDDINAQYQDFGASADALQDGKIDAAFVVAGAPTVAITTLATAKDTYLVGLDDEHIAKLQESSPYYEEYIIPEGTYE
;
A
#
# COMPACT_ATOMS: atom_id res chain seq x y z
N SER A 1 -11.06 34.65 -13.54
CA SER A 1 -12.24 34.85 -12.69
C SER A 1 -12.11 33.93 -11.47
N SER A 2 -11.96 34.56 -10.32
CA SER A 2 -11.97 33.84 -9.04
C SER A 2 -13.35 33.26 -8.82
N VAL A 3 -13.46 31.95 -8.76
CA VAL A 3 -14.68 31.27 -8.35
C VAL A 3 -14.80 31.44 -6.83
N THR A 4 -15.60 32.42 -6.41
CA THR A 4 -16.02 32.55 -5.01
C THR A 4 -17.23 31.65 -4.78
N GLY A 5 -17.00 30.33 -4.73
CA GLY A 5 -18.03 29.40 -4.29
C GLY A 5 -18.01 29.30 -2.77
N THR A 6 -19.18 29.21 -2.15
CA THR A 6 -19.35 28.70 -0.79
C THR A 6 -19.05 27.20 -0.81
N GLY A 7 -17.78 26.86 -1.10
CA GLY A 7 -17.39 25.52 -1.43
C GLY A 7 -17.21 24.62 -0.22
N THR A 8 -17.51 23.36 -0.39
CA THR A 8 -17.22 22.31 0.56
C THR A 8 -15.72 22.04 0.60
N GLU A 9 -15.13 22.03 1.77
CA GLU A 9 -13.76 21.56 1.96
C GLU A 9 -13.75 20.06 2.27
N LEU A 10 -12.99 19.29 1.48
CA LEU A 10 -12.86 17.86 1.62
C LEU A 10 -11.39 17.50 1.89
N LYS A 11 -11.16 16.63 2.87
CA LYS A 11 -9.87 15.99 3.09
C LYS A 11 -9.84 14.65 2.38
N PHE A 12 -8.81 14.46 1.59
CA PHE A 12 -8.55 13.26 0.83
C PHE A 12 -7.33 12.54 1.39
N ARG A 13 -7.56 11.50 2.16
CA ARG A 13 -6.50 10.68 2.76
C ARG A 13 -5.89 9.78 1.68
N THR A 14 -4.59 9.75 1.62
CA THR A 14 -3.83 9.07 0.57
C THR A 14 -2.98 7.94 1.15
N GLY A 15 -1.71 8.11 1.30
CA GLY A 15 -0.73 7.17 1.84
C GLY A 15 0.55 7.90 2.19
N GLY A 16 1.66 7.21 2.26
CA GLY A 16 2.98 7.81 2.43
C GLY A 16 3.38 8.63 1.21
N ASP A 17 4.18 9.67 1.40
CA ASP A 17 4.58 10.62 0.36
C ASP A 17 5.51 10.01 -0.72
N GLN A 18 6.08 8.83 -0.48
CA GLN A 18 6.91 8.08 -1.41
C GLN A 18 6.14 6.96 -2.15
N GLY A 19 4.83 6.93 -2.02
CA GLY A 19 3.93 5.97 -2.66
C GLY A 19 3.06 6.61 -3.75
N THR A 20 2.37 5.75 -4.50
CA THR A 20 1.51 6.15 -5.61
C THR A 20 0.26 6.91 -5.14
N TYR A 21 -0.33 6.53 -4.01
CA TYR A 21 -1.54 7.18 -3.47
C TYR A 21 -1.36 8.69 -3.30
N TYR A 22 -0.27 9.10 -2.67
CA TYR A 22 -0.03 10.52 -2.43
C TYR A 22 0.21 11.31 -3.73
N GLY A 23 1.04 10.78 -4.61
CA GLY A 23 1.34 11.44 -5.89
C GLY A 23 0.10 11.61 -6.77
N PHE A 24 -0.62 10.51 -6.99
CA PHE A 24 -1.85 10.52 -7.79
C PHE A 24 -2.97 11.30 -7.09
N GLY A 25 -3.14 11.12 -5.80
CA GLY A 25 -4.14 11.82 -5.00
C GLY A 25 -3.95 13.33 -4.99
N SER A 26 -2.72 13.80 -4.98
CA SER A 26 -2.39 15.23 -5.06
C SER A 26 -2.81 15.83 -6.40
N VAL A 27 -2.55 15.15 -7.50
CA VAL A 27 -2.98 15.57 -8.85
C VAL A 27 -4.51 15.58 -8.95
N LEU A 28 -5.16 14.52 -8.45
CA LEU A 28 -6.61 14.41 -8.48
C LEU A 28 -7.28 15.48 -7.61
N ALA A 29 -6.76 15.73 -6.41
CA ALA A 29 -7.24 16.77 -5.52
C ALA A 29 -7.14 18.17 -6.17
N GLN A 30 -6.03 18.44 -6.85
CA GLN A 30 -5.83 19.68 -7.57
C GLN A 30 -6.82 19.82 -8.75
N ALA A 31 -7.03 18.74 -9.50
CA ALA A 31 -7.96 18.73 -10.63
C ALA A 31 -9.41 19.01 -10.18
N ILE A 32 -9.84 18.36 -9.09
CA ILE A 32 -11.19 18.57 -8.53
C ILE A 32 -11.32 20.00 -8.00
N THR A 33 -10.32 20.51 -7.29
CA THR A 33 -10.34 21.88 -6.76
C THR A 33 -10.43 22.93 -7.88
N THR A 34 -9.70 22.70 -8.97
CA THR A 34 -9.69 23.64 -10.11
C THR A 34 -11.01 23.61 -10.88
N ASN A 35 -11.68 22.46 -11.00
CA ASN A 35 -12.85 22.26 -11.86
C ASN A 35 -14.17 22.07 -11.07
N GLY A 36 -14.13 22.01 -9.76
CA GLY A 36 -15.21 21.52 -8.92
C GLY A 36 -16.17 22.56 -8.36
N ASN A 37 -16.42 23.67 -9.06
CA ASN A 37 -17.42 24.68 -8.66
C ASN A 37 -17.33 25.14 -7.19
N GLY A 38 -16.12 25.40 -6.71
CA GLY A 38 -15.86 25.88 -5.36
C GLY A 38 -15.57 24.76 -4.33
N THR A 39 -15.65 23.50 -4.70
CA THR A 39 -15.19 22.40 -3.84
C THR A 39 -13.66 22.41 -3.77
N LYS A 40 -13.11 22.42 -2.57
CA LYS A 40 -11.67 22.35 -2.32
C LYS A 40 -11.33 20.98 -1.75
N VAL A 41 -10.46 20.26 -2.46
CA VAL A 41 -9.95 18.98 -2.01
C VAL A 41 -8.48 19.11 -1.61
N THR A 42 -8.13 18.67 -0.41
CA THR A 42 -6.76 18.66 0.08
C THR A 42 -6.30 17.22 0.26
N ALA A 43 -5.27 16.83 -0.50
CA ALA A 43 -4.61 15.54 -0.31
C ALA A 43 -3.79 15.56 1.00
N VAL A 44 -3.93 14.50 1.79
CA VAL A 44 -3.29 14.36 3.11
C VAL A 44 -2.52 13.06 3.14
N VAL A 45 -1.28 13.10 3.61
CA VAL A 45 -0.46 11.91 3.91
C VAL A 45 -1.15 11.07 4.99
N SER A 46 -1.08 9.76 4.86
CA SER A 46 -1.64 8.81 5.81
C SER A 46 -0.82 7.53 5.88
N ASN A 47 -1.23 6.61 6.74
CA ASN A 47 -0.63 5.28 6.83
C ASN A 47 -1.21 4.28 5.82
N GLY A 48 -2.21 4.65 5.05
CA GLY A 48 -2.80 3.83 4.00
C GLY A 48 -4.25 3.40 4.25
N SER A 49 -4.64 2.28 3.65
CA SER A 49 -6.05 1.88 3.48
C SER A 49 -6.85 1.78 4.77
N GLN A 50 -6.33 1.10 5.78
CA GLN A 50 -7.04 0.96 7.07
C GLN A 50 -7.16 2.29 7.79
N ASP A 51 -6.06 3.05 7.91
CA ASP A 51 -6.06 4.39 8.50
C ASP A 51 -7.06 5.31 7.79
N ASN A 52 -7.13 5.25 6.46
CA ASN A 52 -8.07 6.06 5.68
C ASN A 52 -9.53 5.74 6.02
N ILE A 53 -9.88 4.46 6.11
CA ILE A 53 -11.23 4.02 6.51
C ILE A 53 -11.56 4.48 7.94
N GLU A 54 -10.65 4.29 8.89
CA GLU A 54 -10.84 4.69 10.28
C GLU A 54 -11.05 6.21 10.41
N GLN A 55 -10.30 7.01 9.67
CA GLN A 55 -10.45 8.46 9.65
C GLN A 55 -11.76 8.91 8.99
N MET A 56 -12.23 8.19 7.98
CA MET A 56 -13.55 8.44 7.39
C MET A 56 -14.67 8.08 8.37
N GLN A 57 -14.54 6.96 9.08
CA GLN A 57 -15.50 6.57 10.14
C GLN A 57 -15.60 7.61 11.25
N MET A 58 -14.50 8.23 11.61
CA MET A 58 -14.45 9.30 12.60
C MET A 58 -14.85 10.68 12.06
N ASN A 59 -15.26 10.78 10.79
CA ASN A 59 -15.58 12.04 10.10
C ASN A 59 -14.41 13.05 10.05
N VAL A 60 -13.18 12.58 10.15
CA VAL A 60 -11.97 13.42 10.00
C VAL A 60 -11.63 13.64 8.54
N ALA A 61 -11.99 12.67 7.68
CA ALA A 61 -11.82 12.75 6.24
C ALA A 61 -13.09 12.33 5.51
N GLN A 62 -13.26 12.78 4.28
CA GLN A 62 -14.42 12.53 3.44
C GLN A 62 -14.09 11.63 2.26
N LEU A 63 -12.84 11.61 1.84
CA LEU A 63 -12.33 10.80 0.74
C LEU A 63 -11.08 10.03 1.20
N GLY A 64 -10.88 8.85 0.65
CA GLY A 64 -9.70 8.05 0.91
C GLY A 64 -9.42 7.08 -0.22
N PHE A 65 -8.14 6.85 -0.50
CA PHE A 65 -7.69 5.69 -1.25
C PHE A 65 -7.76 4.46 -0.37
N VAL A 66 -8.33 3.39 -0.90
CA VAL A 66 -8.48 2.13 -0.17
C VAL A 66 -8.29 0.96 -1.15
N GLN A 67 -7.50 -0.03 -0.75
CA GLN A 67 -7.42 -1.30 -1.45
C GLN A 67 -8.76 -2.02 -1.39
N SER A 68 -9.13 -2.74 -2.44
CA SER A 68 -10.40 -3.44 -2.54
C SER A 68 -10.59 -4.54 -1.48
N ASP A 69 -9.52 -5.23 -1.10
CA ASP A 69 -9.51 -6.22 -0.03
C ASP A 69 -9.80 -5.57 1.34
N VAL A 70 -9.10 -4.49 1.68
CA VAL A 70 -9.31 -3.77 2.95
C VAL A 70 -10.71 -3.16 3.03
N MET A 71 -11.23 -2.66 1.90
CA MET A 71 -12.61 -2.18 1.82
C MET A 71 -13.61 -3.29 2.16
N SER A 72 -13.38 -4.49 1.65
CA SER A 72 -14.19 -5.68 1.97
C SER A 72 -14.10 -6.06 3.44
N TYR A 73 -12.89 -6.08 4.01
CA TYR A 73 -12.70 -6.39 5.43
C TYR A 73 -13.45 -5.41 6.34
N ALA A 74 -13.38 -4.12 6.03
CA ALA A 74 -14.08 -3.10 6.78
C ALA A 74 -15.61 -3.27 6.68
N TYR A 75 -16.12 -3.47 5.46
CA TYR A 75 -17.55 -3.62 5.20
C TYR A 75 -18.13 -4.84 5.90
N ASN A 76 -17.44 -5.96 5.87
CA ASN A 76 -17.90 -7.23 6.43
C ASN A 76 -17.50 -7.44 7.90
N GLY A 77 -16.66 -6.59 8.47
CA GLY A 77 -16.15 -6.77 9.83
C GLY A 77 -15.18 -7.94 9.95
N GLU A 78 -14.27 -8.08 8.99
CA GLU A 78 -13.27 -9.13 8.95
C GLU A 78 -11.90 -8.65 9.42
N ARG A 79 -11.05 -9.58 9.84
CA ARG A 79 -9.66 -9.35 10.26
C ARG A 79 -9.59 -8.28 11.36
N LEU A 80 -8.83 -7.19 11.19
CA LEU A 80 -8.73 -6.12 12.21
C LEU A 80 -10.02 -5.31 12.40
N PHE A 81 -11.01 -5.51 11.54
CA PHE A 81 -12.36 -4.93 11.69
C PHE A 81 -13.35 -5.88 12.38
N GLU A 82 -12.91 -7.04 12.85
CA GLU A 82 -13.77 -8.00 13.54
C GLU A 82 -14.44 -7.35 14.77
N GLY A 83 -15.77 -7.43 14.81
CA GLY A 83 -16.58 -6.79 15.83
C GLY A 83 -16.84 -5.30 15.65
N PHE A 84 -16.21 -4.64 14.67
CA PHE A 84 -16.35 -3.22 14.38
C PHE A 84 -16.49 -2.96 12.87
N PRO A 85 -17.50 -3.54 12.19
CA PRO A 85 -17.67 -3.32 10.76
C PRO A 85 -17.96 -1.86 10.47
N TYR A 86 -17.44 -1.37 9.35
CA TYR A 86 -17.74 -0.06 8.82
C TYR A 86 -18.20 -0.18 7.37
N ALA A 87 -19.48 0.10 7.13
CA ALA A 87 -20.11 -0.01 5.83
C ALA A 87 -20.72 1.30 5.34
N ASP A 88 -20.54 2.40 6.08
CA ASP A 88 -21.10 3.71 5.74
C ASP A 88 -20.15 4.50 4.83
N PHE A 89 -19.84 3.89 3.68
CA PHE A 89 -19.06 4.51 2.63
C PHE A 89 -19.54 4.03 1.26
N SER A 90 -19.16 4.76 0.22
CA SER A 90 -19.44 4.41 -1.18
C SER A 90 -18.16 4.47 -2.00
N THR A 91 -18.06 3.56 -2.96
CA THR A 91 -16.98 3.59 -3.95
C THR A 91 -17.27 4.66 -4.99
N VAL A 92 -16.37 5.62 -5.15
CA VAL A 92 -16.48 6.67 -6.17
C VAL A 92 -15.93 6.19 -7.51
N ALA A 93 -14.77 5.53 -7.49
CA ALA A 93 -14.12 4.99 -8.68
C ALA A 93 -13.14 3.88 -8.34
N ALA A 94 -12.94 2.95 -9.27
CA ALA A 94 -11.78 2.06 -9.32
C ALA A 94 -10.74 2.69 -10.25
N LEU A 95 -9.51 2.87 -9.78
CA LEU A 95 -8.52 3.71 -10.45
C LEU A 95 -7.42 2.90 -11.14
N TYR A 96 -6.72 2.04 -10.42
CA TYR A 96 -5.63 1.23 -10.97
C TYR A 96 -5.38 -0.02 -10.13
N MET A 97 -4.66 -0.99 -10.72
CA MET A 97 -4.19 -2.17 -10.02
C MET A 97 -2.89 -1.86 -9.30
N GLU A 98 -2.81 -2.21 -8.02
CA GLU A 98 -1.58 -2.13 -7.25
C GLU A 98 -0.78 -3.42 -7.39
N GLN A 99 0.54 -3.28 -7.49
CA GLN A 99 1.46 -4.41 -7.48
C GLN A 99 2.03 -4.61 -6.08
N VAL A 100 2.01 -5.85 -5.60
CA VAL A 100 2.76 -6.24 -4.41
C VAL A 100 4.20 -6.48 -4.80
N GLN A 101 5.09 -5.67 -4.26
CA GLN A 101 6.52 -5.72 -4.56
C GLN A 101 7.27 -6.05 -3.27
N ILE A 102 8.06 -7.10 -3.31
CA ILE A 102 8.94 -7.48 -2.20
C ILE A 102 10.34 -7.07 -2.59
N VAL A 103 10.90 -6.10 -1.89
CA VAL A 103 12.13 -5.41 -2.24
C VAL A 103 13.24 -5.80 -1.27
N THR A 104 14.42 -6.10 -1.80
CA THR A 104 15.62 -6.39 -1.01
C THR A 104 16.86 -5.83 -1.68
N CYS A 105 17.89 -5.54 -0.89
CA CYS A 105 19.25 -5.27 -1.37
C CYS A 105 20.18 -6.48 -1.19
N ASP A 106 19.67 -7.59 -0.67
CA ASP A 106 20.41 -8.84 -0.48
C ASP A 106 20.17 -9.78 -1.67
N PRO A 107 21.18 -10.08 -2.50
CA PRO A 107 21.03 -10.97 -3.64
C PRO A 107 20.73 -12.44 -3.26
N ASP A 108 20.93 -12.81 -2.01
CA ASP A 108 20.68 -14.17 -1.51
C ASP A 108 19.21 -14.39 -1.12
N ILE A 109 18.44 -13.34 -0.95
CA ILE A 109 16.98 -13.43 -0.75
C ILE A 109 16.32 -13.54 -2.12
N LYS A 110 15.96 -14.76 -2.53
CA LYS A 110 15.42 -15.09 -3.85
C LYS A 110 13.98 -15.59 -3.83
N SER A 111 13.47 -15.93 -2.65
CA SER A 111 12.13 -16.45 -2.44
C SER A 111 11.56 -15.86 -1.16
N VAL A 112 10.23 -15.85 -1.05
CA VAL A 112 9.54 -15.50 0.20
C VAL A 112 9.95 -16.43 1.34
N ALA A 113 10.25 -17.70 1.05
CA ALA A 113 10.77 -18.64 2.05
C ALA A 113 12.08 -18.16 2.69
N ASP A 114 12.90 -17.42 1.99
CA ASP A 114 14.17 -16.87 2.50
C ASP A 114 13.96 -15.71 3.51
N LEU A 115 12.73 -15.25 3.68
CA LEU A 115 12.40 -14.21 4.66
C LEU A 115 12.33 -14.73 6.09
N GLU A 116 12.25 -16.05 6.30
CA GLU A 116 12.25 -16.63 7.65
C GLU A 116 13.49 -16.19 8.45
N GLY A 117 13.25 -15.66 9.64
CA GLY A 117 14.29 -15.13 10.52
C GLY A 117 14.89 -13.78 10.09
N LYS A 118 14.45 -13.20 8.98
CA LYS A 118 14.92 -11.90 8.50
C LYS A 118 14.14 -10.75 9.11
N THR A 119 14.75 -9.56 9.06
CA THR A 119 14.09 -8.32 9.45
C THR A 119 13.36 -7.74 8.23
N VAL A 120 12.04 -7.70 8.30
CA VAL A 120 11.19 -7.37 7.14
C VAL A 120 10.20 -6.28 7.52
N SER A 121 10.17 -5.20 6.72
CA SER A 121 9.12 -4.19 6.81
C SER A 121 7.86 -4.70 6.11
N ILE A 122 6.76 -4.78 6.84
CA ILE A 122 5.47 -5.26 6.35
C ILE A 122 4.42 -4.14 6.24
N GLY A 123 4.88 -2.93 5.98
CA GLY A 123 4.06 -1.74 5.83
C GLY A 123 3.80 -1.00 7.13
N ALA A 124 3.38 0.24 7.01
CA ALA A 124 3.02 1.06 8.17
C ALA A 124 1.84 0.46 8.92
N SER A 125 1.78 0.69 10.23
CA SER A 125 0.58 0.36 11.01
C SER A 125 -0.63 1.11 10.44
N GLY A 126 -1.71 0.37 10.16
CA GLY A 126 -2.90 0.93 9.52
C GLY A 126 -2.85 0.94 7.99
N SER A 127 -1.83 0.31 7.37
CA SER A 127 -1.75 0.14 5.93
C SER A 127 -2.47 -1.12 5.44
N GLY A 128 -2.84 -1.12 4.14
CA GLY A 128 -3.28 -2.33 3.46
C GLY A 128 -2.15 -3.31 3.18
N VAL A 129 -0.92 -2.82 3.10
CA VAL A 129 0.30 -3.61 2.89
C VAL A 129 0.45 -4.70 3.95
N TYR A 130 0.12 -4.38 5.18
CA TYR A 130 0.16 -5.32 6.30
C TYR A 130 -0.61 -6.61 6.01
N TYR A 131 -1.84 -6.50 5.52
CA TYR A 131 -2.67 -7.66 5.17
C TYR A 131 -2.06 -8.46 4.02
N ASN A 132 -1.54 -7.78 2.99
CA ASN A 132 -0.92 -8.45 1.85
C ASN A 132 0.35 -9.21 2.26
N ALA A 133 1.16 -8.61 3.12
CA ALA A 133 2.34 -9.28 3.67
C ALA A 133 1.96 -10.56 4.44
N LEU A 134 0.95 -10.49 5.31
CA LEU A 134 0.48 -11.67 6.05
C LEU A 134 -0.05 -12.75 5.13
N ASP A 135 -0.82 -12.38 4.10
CA ASP A 135 -1.37 -13.33 3.13
C ASP A 135 -0.26 -14.04 2.35
N ILE A 136 0.75 -13.30 1.91
CA ILE A 136 1.88 -13.88 1.17
C ILE A 136 2.76 -14.75 2.06
N LEU A 137 3.05 -14.33 3.28
CA LEU A 137 3.77 -15.16 4.24
C LEU A 137 3.01 -16.46 4.49
N ALA A 138 1.68 -16.41 4.70
CA ALA A 138 0.86 -17.58 4.91
C ALA A 138 0.87 -18.54 3.71
N ALA A 139 0.93 -18.04 2.47
CA ALA A 139 1.08 -18.88 1.29
C ALA A 139 2.37 -19.72 1.29
N TYR A 140 3.40 -19.26 1.99
CA TYR A 140 4.69 -19.95 2.21
C TYR A 140 4.78 -20.64 3.58
N ASP A 141 3.65 -20.86 4.24
CA ASP A 141 3.56 -21.46 5.57
C ASP A 141 4.34 -20.70 6.66
N LEU A 142 4.48 -19.39 6.46
CA LEU A 142 5.10 -18.47 7.42
C LEU A 142 4.05 -17.57 8.07
N THR A 143 4.36 -17.11 9.27
CA THR A 143 3.57 -16.14 10.02
C THR A 143 4.41 -14.90 10.32
N GLU A 144 3.77 -13.87 10.84
CA GLU A 144 4.44 -12.66 11.32
C GLU A 144 5.52 -12.97 12.38
N ASP A 145 5.32 -14.02 13.19
CA ASP A 145 6.26 -14.45 14.22
C ASP A 145 7.51 -15.15 13.66
N ASP A 146 7.48 -15.59 12.41
CA ASP A 146 8.61 -16.21 11.73
C ASP A 146 9.62 -15.21 11.16
N ILE A 147 9.29 -13.93 11.20
CA ILE A 147 10.15 -12.84 10.80
C ILE A 147 10.35 -11.85 11.95
N ASN A 148 11.36 -10.99 11.85
CA ASN A 148 11.47 -9.81 12.70
C ASN A 148 10.73 -8.66 12.02
N ALA A 149 9.43 -8.55 12.29
CA ALA A 149 8.55 -7.60 11.60
C ALA A 149 8.83 -6.16 12.01
N GLN A 150 8.90 -5.27 11.01
CA GLN A 150 8.98 -3.83 11.16
C GLN A 150 7.78 -3.18 10.48
N TYR A 151 7.27 -2.09 11.05
CA TYR A 151 6.06 -1.43 10.59
C TYR A 151 6.41 -0.01 10.14
N GLN A 152 6.76 0.13 8.87
CA GLN A 152 7.28 1.37 8.30
C GLN A 152 6.58 1.68 6.97
N ASP A 153 6.46 2.96 6.63
CA ASP A 153 6.03 3.38 5.31
C ASP A 153 7.12 3.09 4.25
N PHE A 154 6.81 3.33 2.98
CA PHE A 154 7.70 2.97 1.88
C PHE A 154 9.01 3.75 1.90
N GLY A 155 8.95 5.05 2.22
CA GLY A 155 10.14 5.89 2.31
C GLY A 155 11.09 5.44 3.43
N ALA A 156 10.55 5.24 4.63
CA ALA A 156 11.31 4.74 5.77
C ALA A 156 11.87 3.34 5.53
N SER A 157 11.09 2.47 4.85
CA SER A 157 11.55 1.12 4.47
C SER A 157 12.71 1.18 3.48
N ALA A 158 12.64 2.04 2.46
CA ALA A 158 13.72 2.22 1.49
C ALA A 158 14.99 2.74 2.16
N ASP A 159 14.88 3.71 3.05
CA ASP A 159 16.01 4.24 3.83
C ASP A 159 16.64 3.15 4.70
N ALA A 160 15.82 2.33 5.37
CA ALA A 160 16.28 1.23 6.20
C ALA A 160 16.97 0.13 5.39
N LEU A 161 16.48 -0.18 4.17
CA LEU A 161 17.16 -1.09 3.23
C LEU A 161 18.52 -0.54 2.79
N GLN A 162 18.56 0.74 2.44
CA GLN A 162 19.81 1.40 2.04
C GLN A 162 20.85 1.37 3.16
N ASP A 163 20.43 1.57 4.39
CA ASP A 163 21.30 1.58 5.58
C ASP A 163 21.64 0.18 6.09
N GLY A 164 21.06 -0.88 5.50
CA GLY A 164 21.26 -2.26 5.93
C GLY A 164 20.62 -2.60 7.29
N LYS A 165 19.62 -1.83 7.71
CA LYS A 165 18.90 -2.04 8.98
C LYS A 165 17.79 -3.06 8.89
N ILE A 166 17.25 -3.28 7.69
CA ILE A 166 16.28 -4.33 7.37
C ILE A 166 16.75 -5.11 6.14
N ASP A 167 16.26 -6.33 6.01
CA ASP A 167 16.64 -7.26 4.92
C ASP A 167 15.71 -7.17 3.72
N ALA A 168 14.44 -6.93 3.94
CA ALA A 168 13.43 -6.82 2.89
C ALA A 168 12.26 -5.92 3.32
N ALA A 169 11.46 -5.49 2.34
CA ALA A 169 10.26 -4.69 2.56
C ALA A 169 9.16 -5.05 1.58
N PHE A 170 7.92 -5.06 2.05
CA PHE A 170 6.73 -5.12 1.22
C PHE A 170 6.29 -3.72 0.82
N VAL A 171 6.11 -3.51 -0.48
CA VAL A 171 5.63 -2.25 -1.07
C VAL A 171 4.45 -2.57 -1.98
N VAL A 172 3.29 -2.05 -1.67
CA VAL A 172 2.07 -2.23 -2.48
C VAL A 172 1.66 -0.89 -3.05
N ALA A 173 1.88 -0.73 -4.35
CA ALA A 173 1.68 0.53 -5.06
C ALA A 173 1.72 0.29 -6.58
N GLY A 174 1.48 1.33 -7.36
CA GLY A 174 1.78 1.31 -8.79
C GLY A 174 3.29 1.18 -9.05
N ALA A 175 3.68 0.36 -10.01
CA ALA A 175 5.07 0.24 -10.44
C ALA A 175 5.30 1.10 -11.70
N PRO A 176 6.40 1.89 -11.79
CA PRO A 176 7.44 2.07 -10.77
C PRO A 176 6.96 2.88 -9.56
N THR A 177 7.40 2.49 -8.37
CA THR A 177 7.13 3.21 -7.13
C THR A 177 8.31 4.12 -6.77
N VAL A 178 8.04 5.36 -6.37
CA VAL A 178 9.09 6.37 -6.08
C VAL A 178 10.12 5.86 -5.07
N ALA A 179 9.69 5.26 -3.97
CA ALA A 179 10.60 4.74 -2.94
C ALA A 179 11.58 3.70 -3.51
N ILE A 180 11.12 2.79 -4.36
CA ILE A 180 11.95 1.75 -4.97
C ILE A 180 12.89 2.36 -6.01
N THR A 181 12.40 3.28 -6.85
CA THR A 181 13.22 3.99 -7.84
C THR A 181 14.37 4.72 -7.15
N THR A 182 14.10 5.43 -6.07
CA THR A 182 15.11 6.16 -5.31
C THR A 182 16.14 5.20 -4.70
N LEU A 183 15.69 4.08 -4.11
CA LEU A 183 16.59 3.06 -3.57
C LEU A 183 17.49 2.46 -4.67
N ALA A 184 16.93 2.14 -5.83
CA ALA A 184 17.67 1.54 -6.95
C ALA A 184 18.77 2.45 -7.52
N THR A 185 18.63 3.77 -7.39
CA THR A 185 19.70 4.70 -7.77
C THR A 185 20.88 4.71 -6.79
N ALA A 186 20.66 4.29 -5.56
CA ALA A 186 21.64 4.35 -4.48
C ALA A 186 22.30 3.00 -4.19
N LYS A 187 21.65 1.89 -4.47
CA LYS A 187 22.11 0.54 -4.12
C LYS A 187 21.53 -0.50 -5.06
N ASP A 188 22.24 -1.61 -5.27
CA ASP A 188 21.70 -2.75 -6.00
C ASP A 188 20.43 -3.26 -5.32
N THR A 189 19.36 -3.32 -6.08
CA THR A 189 18.02 -3.60 -5.59
C THR A 189 17.41 -4.75 -6.38
N TYR A 190 16.75 -5.66 -5.67
CA TYR A 190 16.15 -6.87 -6.25
C TYR A 190 14.68 -6.95 -5.84
N LEU A 191 13.84 -7.42 -6.75
CA LEU A 191 12.47 -7.80 -6.46
C LEU A 191 12.38 -9.32 -6.26
N VAL A 192 11.73 -9.74 -5.19
CA VAL A 192 11.51 -11.15 -4.88
C VAL A 192 10.17 -11.57 -5.46
N GLY A 193 10.20 -12.47 -6.45
CA GLY A 193 9.00 -13.00 -7.09
C GLY A 193 8.35 -14.13 -6.30
N LEU A 194 7.08 -14.41 -6.63
CA LEU A 194 6.36 -15.60 -6.22
C LEU A 194 6.36 -16.61 -7.37
N ASP A 195 6.47 -17.89 -7.05
CA ASP A 195 6.30 -18.96 -8.04
C ASP A 195 4.81 -19.28 -8.29
N ASP A 196 4.54 -20.00 -9.37
CA ASP A 196 3.16 -20.30 -9.80
C ASP A 196 2.37 -21.11 -8.77
N GLU A 197 3.02 -22.01 -8.05
CA GLU A 197 2.39 -22.82 -7.00
C GLU A 197 1.88 -21.95 -5.86
N HIS A 198 2.70 -21.02 -5.38
CA HIS A 198 2.35 -20.12 -4.28
C HIS A 198 1.39 -19.01 -4.71
N ILE A 199 1.45 -18.54 -5.96
CA ILE A 199 0.43 -17.65 -6.53
C ILE A 199 -0.93 -18.35 -6.53
N ALA A 200 -1.00 -19.61 -6.99
CA ALA A 200 -2.24 -20.40 -6.98
C ALA A 200 -2.78 -20.58 -5.56
N LYS A 201 -1.91 -20.88 -4.60
CA LYS A 201 -2.27 -21.04 -3.19
C LYS A 201 -2.81 -19.73 -2.60
N LEU A 202 -2.19 -18.61 -2.93
CA LEU A 202 -2.65 -17.28 -2.51
C LEU A 202 -4.02 -16.95 -3.10
N GLN A 203 -4.24 -17.21 -4.39
CA GLN A 203 -5.52 -16.99 -5.06
C GLN A 203 -6.64 -17.88 -4.52
N GLU A 204 -6.33 -19.10 -4.09
CA GLU A 204 -7.29 -19.99 -3.46
C GLU A 204 -7.80 -19.43 -2.12
N SER A 205 -6.92 -18.79 -1.35
CA SER A 205 -7.26 -18.19 -0.06
C SER A 205 -7.87 -16.80 -0.15
N SER A 206 -7.60 -16.05 -1.23
CA SER A 206 -8.07 -14.67 -1.41
C SER A 206 -8.39 -14.36 -2.87
N PRO A 207 -9.63 -13.94 -3.18
CA PRO A 207 -10.05 -13.62 -4.55
C PRO A 207 -9.54 -12.27 -5.05
N TYR A 208 -8.81 -11.51 -4.23
CA TYR A 208 -8.36 -10.15 -4.57
C TYR A 208 -7.02 -10.12 -5.31
N TYR A 209 -6.30 -11.26 -5.37
CA TYR A 209 -5.00 -11.34 -5.99
C TYR A 209 -5.06 -11.85 -7.42
N GLU A 210 -4.34 -11.15 -8.29
CA GLU A 210 -4.08 -11.56 -9.66
C GLU A 210 -2.57 -11.62 -9.91
N GLU A 211 -2.16 -12.54 -10.79
CA GLU A 211 -0.78 -12.60 -11.22
C GLU A 211 -0.43 -11.37 -12.04
N TYR A 212 0.70 -10.75 -11.74
CA TYR A 212 1.26 -9.65 -12.50
C TYR A 212 2.78 -9.81 -12.62
N ILE A 213 3.28 -9.62 -13.82
CA ILE A 213 4.73 -9.63 -14.09
C ILE A 213 5.18 -8.18 -14.24
N ILE A 214 6.00 -7.72 -13.29
CA ILE A 214 6.64 -6.40 -13.40
C ILE A 214 7.68 -6.48 -14.51
N PRO A 215 7.58 -5.64 -15.56
CA PRO A 215 8.50 -5.72 -16.69
C PRO A 215 9.96 -5.50 -16.28
N GLU A 216 10.86 -6.22 -16.93
CA GLU A 216 12.29 -5.97 -16.84
C GLU A 216 12.59 -4.51 -17.19
N GLY A 217 13.54 -3.88 -16.50
CA GLY A 217 13.90 -2.48 -16.71
C GLY A 217 12.98 -1.47 -16.03
N THR A 218 11.98 -1.91 -15.27
CA THR A 218 11.06 -0.98 -14.57
C THR A 218 11.82 -0.08 -13.58
N TYR A 219 12.90 -0.56 -12.96
CA TYR A 219 13.71 0.13 -11.96
C TYR A 219 15.18 0.32 -12.37
N GLU A 220 15.50 0.24 -13.68
CA GLU A 220 16.84 0.50 -14.23
C GLU A 220 17.12 1.98 -14.47
#